data_b89251ca211276308de664a1addd2f17
#
_entry.id   b89251ca211276308de664a1addd2f17
#
_cell.length_a   1.000
_cell.length_b   1.000
_cell.length_c   1.000
_cell.angle_alpha   90.00
_cell.angle_beta   90.00
_cell.angle_gamma   90.00
#
_symmetry.space_group_name_H-M   'P 1'
#
loop_
_entity.id
_entity.type
_entity.pdbx_description
1 polymer ?
#
loop_
_entity_poly.entity_id
_entity_poly.type
_entity_poly.pdbx_seq_one_letter_code
_entity_poly.pdbx_strand_id
1 'polypeptide(L)'
;MIIKNGLVIDPASGLSEKMDLLIENGIIKEMASLITKEGEEVLDAAGLVVAPGLIDTHVHFRDPGFTYKETIHTGALASAKGGFTSVICMANTSPTVDSVPVLKDNLSRASKEKIRIFQAASISCNLKGQEETDMDALKEAGACGFTDDGIPLLNAEFCFHAMEKAAKLNVPVSLHEEDPSFIRNNGISHGKVSDALGIYGSPSIAEESLVARDCMLALKSGADVVIQHISSGISVDLVRTYKKMGAKLHAEATPHHFTLTEDAVLEHGTLAKMNPPLRTEKDRQAIIQGLADGTIDLIATDHAPHSKEEKAKPITEAPSGIIGL
;
A
#
# COMPACT_ATOMS: atom_id res chain seq x y z
N MET A 1 -21.54 -13.94 20.87
CA MET A 1 -21.92 -12.53 20.59
C MET A 1 -22.84 -12.50 19.37
N ILE A 2 -23.88 -11.67 19.41
CA ILE A 2 -24.78 -11.46 18.26
C ILE A 2 -24.67 -9.99 17.83
N ILE A 3 -24.41 -9.75 16.53
CA ILE A 3 -24.56 -8.42 15.94
C ILE A 3 -25.96 -8.36 15.33
N LYS A 4 -26.78 -7.37 15.72
CA LYS A 4 -28.19 -7.27 15.30
C LYS A 4 -28.47 -6.03 14.45
N ASN A 5 -29.49 -6.15 13.61
CA ASN A 5 -30.11 -5.04 12.86
C ASN A 5 -29.19 -4.34 11.85
N GLY A 6 -27.98 -4.82 11.61
CA GLY A 6 -27.01 -4.19 10.71
C GLY A 6 -27.34 -4.41 9.23
N LEU A 7 -26.93 -3.45 8.37
CA LEU A 7 -26.85 -3.70 6.94
C LEU A 7 -25.58 -4.51 6.67
N VAL A 8 -25.75 -5.82 6.48
CA VAL A 8 -24.61 -6.72 6.18
C VAL A 8 -24.25 -6.60 4.69
N ILE A 9 -23.00 -6.26 4.44
CA ILE A 9 -22.45 -6.16 3.07
C ILE A 9 -21.28 -7.13 2.97
N ASP A 10 -21.36 -8.07 2.03
CA ASP A 10 -20.26 -8.96 1.65
C ASP A 10 -20.05 -8.88 0.13
N PRO A 11 -19.02 -8.16 -0.34
CA PRO A 11 -18.74 -8.00 -1.76
C PRO A 11 -18.43 -9.32 -2.47
N ALA A 12 -17.85 -10.30 -1.77
CA ALA A 12 -17.47 -11.58 -2.37
C ALA A 12 -18.68 -12.43 -2.76
N SER A 13 -19.77 -12.38 -1.98
CA SER A 13 -21.03 -13.09 -2.26
C SER A 13 -22.08 -12.20 -2.94
N GLY A 14 -21.84 -10.87 -3.02
CA GLY A 14 -22.83 -9.89 -3.48
C GLY A 14 -23.95 -9.63 -2.47
N LEU A 15 -23.78 -10.04 -1.21
CA LEU A 15 -24.78 -9.83 -0.16
C LEU A 15 -24.86 -8.36 0.22
N SER A 16 -26.09 -7.82 0.33
CA SER A 16 -26.37 -6.47 0.83
C SER A 16 -27.77 -6.45 1.45
N GLU A 17 -27.91 -6.97 2.68
CA GLU A 17 -29.22 -7.14 3.34
C GLU A 17 -29.13 -6.83 4.84
N LYS A 18 -30.27 -6.46 5.44
CA LYS A 18 -30.38 -6.34 6.90
C LYS A 18 -30.46 -7.72 7.52
N MET A 19 -29.49 -8.05 8.37
CA MET A 19 -29.36 -9.37 8.99
C MET A 19 -28.77 -9.26 10.40
N ASP A 20 -28.98 -10.33 11.15
CA ASP A 20 -28.23 -10.61 12.39
C ASP A 20 -27.10 -11.60 12.11
N LEU A 21 -26.00 -11.47 12.82
CA LEU A 21 -24.83 -12.35 12.75
C LEU A 21 -24.56 -12.98 14.12
N LEU A 22 -24.49 -14.31 14.20
CA LEU A 22 -23.99 -15.01 15.39
C LEU A 22 -22.49 -15.27 15.22
N ILE A 23 -21.69 -14.78 16.15
CA ILE A 23 -20.24 -14.98 16.19
C ILE A 23 -19.88 -15.84 17.39
N GLU A 24 -19.24 -16.98 17.13
CA GLU A 24 -18.71 -17.89 18.14
C GLU A 24 -17.24 -18.20 17.82
N ASN A 25 -16.37 -18.06 18.82
CA ASN A 25 -14.92 -18.32 18.70
C ASN A 25 -14.28 -17.57 17.53
N GLY A 26 -14.71 -16.33 17.27
CA GLY A 26 -14.18 -15.49 16.19
C GLY A 26 -14.65 -15.88 14.77
N ILE A 27 -15.65 -16.77 14.66
CA ILE A 27 -16.20 -17.26 13.39
C ILE A 27 -17.68 -16.90 13.31
N ILE A 28 -18.13 -16.41 12.14
CA ILE A 28 -19.56 -16.26 11.85
C ILE A 28 -20.16 -17.67 11.72
N LYS A 29 -21.05 -18.00 12.65
CA LYS A 29 -21.73 -19.30 12.71
C LYS A 29 -23.07 -19.30 11.99
N GLU A 30 -23.76 -18.18 12.04
CA GLU A 30 -25.09 -18.04 11.47
C GLU A 30 -25.30 -16.61 10.98
N MET A 31 -25.99 -16.47 9.86
CA MET A 31 -26.51 -15.23 9.32
C MET A 31 -27.99 -15.43 9.02
N ALA A 32 -28.85 -14.62 9.64
CA ALA A 32 -30.30 -14.74 9.48
C ALA A 32 -30.98 -13.38 9.66
N SER A 33 -32.24 -13.26 9.21
CA SER A 33 -33.02 -12.04 9.41
C SER A 33 -33.34 -11.77 10.88
N LEU A 34 -33.33 -12.80 11.71
CA LEU A 34 -33.51 -12.71 13.16
C LEU A 34 -32.80 -13.87 13.85
N ILE A 35 -31.92 -13.56 14.79
CA ILE A 35 -31.25 -14.55 15.64
C ILE A 35 -31.65 -14.28 17.08
N THR A 36 -32.18 -15.33 17.75
CA THR A 36 -32.51 -15.31 19.20
C THR A 36 -31.72 -16.41 19.88
N LYS A 37 -30.77 -16.00 20.73
CA LYS A 37 -29.98 -16.92 21.56
C LYS A 37 -29.77 -16.28 22.92
N GLU A 38 -30.27 -16.93 23.96
CA GLU A 38 -30.15 -16.43 25.33
C GLU A 38 -28.70 -16.51 25.84
N GLY A 39 -28.32 -15.53 26.66
CA GLY A 39 -27.00 -15.51 27.31
C GLY A 39 -25.85 -14.95 26.41
N GLU A 40 -26.12 -14.57 25.17
CA GLU A 40 -25.14 -13.96 24.30
C GLU A 40 -25.05 -12.45 24.49
N GLU A 41 -23.83 -11.92 24.39
CA GLU A 41 -23.63 -10.47 24.27
C GLU A 41 -24.26 -9.99 22.94
N VAL A 42 -24.96 -8.88 22.97
CA VAL A 42 -25.65 -8.31 21.82
C VAL A 42 -25.05 -6.94 21.49
N LEU A 43 -24.58 -6.78 20.26
CA LEU A 43 -24.20 -5.50 19.67
C LEU A 43 -25.31 -5.06 18.69
N ASP A 44 -26.02 -3.98 19.01
CA ASP A 44 -27.01 -3.40 18.11
C ASP A 44 -26.34 -2.52 17.06
N ALA A 45 -26.41 -2.95 15.80
CA ALA A 45 -25.87 -2.27 14.63
C ALA A 45 -26.97 -1.57 13.80
N ALA A 46 -28.09 -1.20 14.40
CA ALA A 46 -29.16 -0.49 13.70
C ALA A 46 -28.67 0.81 13.08
N GLY A 47 -28.84 0.96 11.76
CA GLY A 47 -28.36 2.11 11.00
C GLY A 47 -26.86 2.07 10.63
N LEU A 48 -26.16 1.00 11.00
CA LEU A 48 -24.75 0.80 10.68
C LEU A 48 -24.58 -0.26 9.58
N VAL A 49 -23.42 -0.18 8.91
CA VAL A 49 -22.95 -1.20 7.97
C VAL A 49 -22.09 -2.21 8.74
N VAL A 50 -22.33 -3.49 8.49
CA VAL A 50 -21.50 -4.60 8.97
C VAL A 50 -20.86 -5.25 7.74
N ALA A 51 -19.56 -5.16 7.61
CA ALA A 51 -18.81 -5.63 6.47
C ALA A 51 -17.51 -6.31 6.91
N PRO A 52 -16.83 -7.08 6.04
CA PRO A 52 -15.46 -7.48 6.29
C PRO A 52 -14.59 -6.25 6.60
N GLY A 53 -13.69 -6.38 7.57
CA GLY A 53 -12.76 -5.29 7.90
C GLY A 53 -11.86 -4.97 6.70
N LEU A 54 -11.53 -3.71 6.54
CA LEU A 54 -10.66 -3.26 5.45
C LEU A 54 -9.26 -3.85 5.59
N ILE A 55 -8.61 -4.05 4.44
CA ILE A 55 -7.22 -4.53 4.35
C ILE A 55 -6.42 -3.44 3.63
N ASP A 56 -5.27 -3.05 4.21
CA ASP A 56 -4.35 -2.13 3.58
C ASP A 56 -3.03 -2.84 3.29
N THR A 57 -2.66 -2.92 2.03
CA THR A 57 -1.46 -3.63 1.58
C THR A 57 -0.19 -2.79 1.63
N HIS A 58 -0.29 -1.50 2.03
CA HIS A 58 0.84 -0.58 1.94
C HIS A 58 0.78 0.51 3.03
N VAL A 59 1.49 0.27 4.14
CA VAL A 59 1.60 1.24 5.25
C VAL A 59 3.02 1.34 5.79
N HIS A 60 3.36 2.51 6.36
CA HIS A 60 4.66 2.79 6.98
C HIS A 60 4.49 3.14 8.46
N PHE A 61 4.59 2.16 9.33
CA PHE A 61 4.49 2.41 10.79
C PHE A 61 5.78 2.94 11.41
N ARG A 62 6.81 3.20 10.58
CA ARG A 62 8.04 3.91 11.00
C ARG A 62 8.82 3.28 12.15
N ASP A 63 8.48 2.11 12.59
CA ASP A 63 9.02 1.41 13.74
C ASP A 63 9.60 0.05 13.28
N PRO A 64 10.87 -0.19 13.47
CA PRO A 64 11.87 0.52 14.30
C PRO A 64 12.48 1.79 13.66
N GLY A 65 13.06 2.61 14.50
CA GLY A 65 14.00 3.68 14.13
C GLY A 65 13.41 5.07 13.96
N PHE A 66 12.17 5.20 13.50
CA PHE A 66 11.53 6.49 13.28
C PHE A 66 10.26 6.67 14.14
N THR A 67 10.27 6.12 15.34
CA THR A 67 9.14 6.06 16.28
C THR A 67 8.58 7.42 16.69
N TYR A 68 9.33 8.49 16.49
CA TYR A 68 8.86 9.86 16.69
C TYR A 68 7.82 10.30 15.65
N LYS A 69 7.73 9.59 14.52
CA LYS A 69 6.68 9.82 13.49
C LYS A 69 5.46 8.96 13.77
N GLU A 70 5.70 7.67 14.01
CA GLU A 70 4.69 6.67 14.34
C GLU A 70 5.34 5.42 14.94
N THR A 71 4.58 4.68 15.75
CA THR A 71 4.96 3.36 16.29
C THR A 71 4.02 2.30 15.74
N ILE A 72 4.39 1.01 15.84
CA ILE A 72 3.49 -0.10 15.51
C ILE A 72 2.16 0.05 16.27
N HIS A 73 2.21 0.45 17.55
CA HIS A 73 1.01 0.63 18.37
C HIS A 73 0.11 1.77 17.88
N THR A 74 0.68 2.95 17.61
CA THR A 74 -0.14 4.11 17.16
C THR A 74 -0.71 3.90 15.78
N GLY A 75 0.05 3.27 14.86
CA GLY A 75 -0.43 2.88 13.54
C GLY A 75 -1.55 1.83 13.62
N ALA A 76 -1.42 0.85 14.53
CA ALA A 76 -2.48 -0.14 14.76
C ALA A 76 -3.77 0.50 15.28
N LEU A 77 -3.68 1.50 16.17
CA LEU A 77 -4.84 2.24 16.66
C LEU A 77 -5.49 3.09 15.56
N ALA A 78 -4.69 3.76 14.73
CA ALA A 78 -5.19 4.52 13.57
C ALA A 78 -5.92 3.60 12.59
N SER A 79 -5.29 2.47 12.23
CA SER A 79 -5.89 1.44 11.37
C SER A 79 -7.23 0.95 11.90
N ALA A 80 -7.27 0.55 13.18
CA ALA A 80 -8.50 0.06 13.81
C ALA A 80 -9.62 1.11 13.78
N LYS A 81 -9.27 2.39 13.99
CA LYS A 81 -10.24 3.50 13.94
C LYS A 81 -10.72 3.78 12.52
N GLY A 82 -9.87 3.61 11.51
CA GLY A 82 -10.22 3.71 10.10
C GLY A 82 -11.02 2.51 9.56
N GLY A 83 -11.20 1.44 10.37
CA GLY A 83 -11.92 0.23 9.96
C GLY A 83 -11.01 -0.83 9.31
N PHE A 84 -9.70 -0.65 9.33
CA PHE A 84 -8.74 -1.64 8.86
C PHE A 84 -8.50 -2.70 9.92
N THR A 85 -8.68 -3.96 9.56
CA THR A 85 -8.44 -5.12 10.43
C THR A 85 -7.16 -5.87 10.10
N SER A 86 -6.57 -5.55 8.94
CA SER A 86 -5.30 -6.12 8.49
C SER A 86 -4.50 -5.09 7.71
N VAL A 87 -3.19 -5.03 7.94
CA VAL A 87 -2.27 -4.14 7.22
C VAL A 87 -0.97 -4.87 6.88
N ILE A 88 -0.27 -4.42 5.82
CA ILE A 88 1.08 -4.86 5.47
C ILE A 88 2.03 -3.68 5.64
N CYS A 89 3.01 -3.83 6.55
CA CYS A 89 4.05 -2.83 6.78
C CYS A 89 5.20 -3.00 5.78
N MET A 90 5.67 -1.87 5.23
CA MET A 90 6.82 -1.82 4.33
C MET A 90 8.14 -1.97 5.08
N ALA A 91 9.20 -2.35 4.33
CA ALA A 91 10.50 -2.72 4.89
C ALA A 91 11.43 -1.54 5.23
N ASN A 92 11.08 -0.31 4.83
CA ASN A 92 11.93 0.89 4.90
C ASN A 92 12.02 1.53 6.31
N THR A 93 12.37 0.75 7.28
CA THR A 93 12.62 1.13 8.69
C THR A 93 14.12 1.33 8.98
N SER A 94 14.51 1.61 10.20
CA SER A 94 15.91 1.70 10.64
C SER A 94 16.12 0.93 11.97
N PRO A 95 16.76 -0.26 11.95
CA PRO A 95 17.28 -0.95 10.75
C PRO A 95 16.18 -1.34 9.76
N THR A 96 16.58 -1.52 8.48
CA THR A 96 15.73 -2.08 7.43
C THR A 96 15.30 -3.50 7.79
N VAL A 97 14.12 -3.92 7.33
CA VAL A 97 13.66 -5.30 7.54
C VAL A 97 14.31 -6.22 6.48
N ASP A 98 15.61 -6.37 6.55
CA ASP A 98 16.47 -7.14 5.63
C ASP A 98 17.07 -8.39 6.26
N SER A 99 16.73 -8.69 7.50
CA SER A 99 17.28 -9.81 8.25
C SER A 99 16.25 -10.46 9.17
N VAL A 100 16.42 -11.76 9.41
CA VAL A 100 15.52 -12.54 10.27
C VAL A 100 15.35 -11.96 11.67
N PRO A 101 16.41 -11.48 12.35
CA PRO A 101 16.25 -10.87 13.69
C PRO A 101 15.33 -9.65 13.69
N VAL A 102 15.50 -8.73 12.72
CA VAL A 102 14.66 -7.52 12.61
C VAL A 102 13.22 -7.89 12.29
N LEU A 103 13.00 -8.79 11.33
CA LEU A 103 11.67 -9.29 10.97
C LEU A 103 10.96 -9.90 12.18
N LYS A 104 11.61 -10.80 12.92
CA LYS A 104 11.02 -11.46 14.09
C LYS A 104 10.69 -10.48 15.21
N ASP A 105 11.53 -9.48 15.46
CA ASP A 105 11.23 -8.44 16.43
C ASP A 105 9.97 -7.66 16.06
N ASN A 106 9.86 -7.23 14.80
CA ASN A 106 8.67 -6.53 14.31
C ASN A 106 7.41 -7.39 14.45
N LEU A 107 7.44 -8.63 13.98
CA LEU A 107 6.30 -9.57 14.09
C LEU A 107 5.92 -9.85 15.55
N SER A 108 6.90 -9.97 16.45
CA SER A 108 6.65 -10.17 17.89
C SER A 108 5.95 -8.97 18.52
N ARG A 109 6.28 -7.75 18.11
CA ARG A 109 5.61 -6.53 18.59
C ARG A 109 4.23 -6.39 17.95
N ALA A 110 4.12 -6.63 16.66
CA ALA A 110 2.87 -6.60 15.90
C ALA A 110 1.81 -7.61 16.43
N SER A 111 2.23 -8.78 16.91
CA SER A 111 1.34 -9.79 17.46
C SER A 111 0.59 -9.39 18.74
N LYS A 112 0.98 -8.29 19.36
CA LYS A 112 0.34 -7.75 20.58
C LYS A 112 -0.79 -6.76 20.26
N GLU A 113 -0.93 -6.39 19.00
CA GLU A 113 -1.91 -5.41 18.56
C GLU A 113 -3.28 -6.06 18.29
N LYS A 114 -4.34 -5.23 18.24
CA LYS A 114 -5.71 -5.71 18.04
C LYS A 114 -6.06 -6.03 16.59
N ILE A 115 -5.30 -5.50 15.64
CA ILE A 115 -5.41 -5.79 14.22
C ILE A 115 -4.33 -6.77 13.78
N ARG A 116 -4.48 -7.36 12.61
CA ARG A 116 -3.43 -8.20 12.01
C ARG A 116 -2.42 -7.31 11.29
N ILE A 117 -1.17 -7.40 11.69
CA ILE A 117 -0.07 -6.65 11.05
C ILE A 117 0.87 -7.67 10.44
N PHE A 118 0.95 -7.65 9.12
CA PHE A 118 1.91 -8.41 8.34
C PHE A 118 3.12 -7.54 8.03
N GLN A 119 4.26 -8.18 7.76
CA GLN A 119 5.50 -7.47 7.47
C GLN A 119 6.09 -7.95 6.15
N ALA A 120 6.28 -7.05 5.21
CA ALA A 120 7.13 -7.28 4.05
C ALA A 120 8.60 -7.13 4.44
N ALA A 121 9.48 -7.95 3.86
CA ALA A 121 10.93 -7.80 3.99
C ALA A 121 11.52 -7.11 2.76
N SER A 122 12.72 -6.55 2.87
CA SER A 122 13.38 -5.94 1.73
C SER A 122 13.94 -7.00 0.77
N ILE A 123 13.96 -6.65 -0.50
CA ILE A 123 14.59 -7.44 -1.58
C ILE A 123 16.11 -7.34 -1.47
N SER A 124 16.61 -6.12 -1.24
CA SER A 124 18.04 -5.87 -1.15
C SER A 124 18.49 -5.47 0.24
N CYS A 125 19.74 -5.81 0.59
CA CYS A 125 20.36 -5.42 1.85
C CYS A 125 20.41 -3.88 1.96
N ASN A 126 19.86 -3.36 3.06
CA ASN A 126 19.78 -1.91 3.34
C ASN A 126 19.08 -1.10 2.22
N LEU A 127 18.21 -1.70 1.40
CA LEU A 127 17.50 -1.07 0.27
C LEU A 127 18.45 -0.46 -0.77
N LYS A 128 19.60 -1.07 -1.05
CA LYS A 128 20.61 -0.52 -1.97
C LYS A 128 20.50 -1.04 -3.40
N GLY A 129 19.65 -2.05 -3.64
CA GLY A 129 19.49 -2.66 -4.97
C GLY A 129 20.77 -3.32 -5.52
N GLN A 130 21.68 -3.78 -4.65
CA GLN A 130 23.00 -4.32 -5.02
C GLN A 130 23.22 -5.76 -4.55
N GLU A 131 22.82 -6.07 -3.33
CA GLU A 131 22.99 -7.38 -2.70
C GLU A 131 21.62 -7.89 -2.26
N GLU A 132 21.27 -9.11 -2.68
CA GLU A 132 20.00 -9.75 -2.34
C GLU A 132 19.99 -10.17 -0.86
N THR A 133 18.87 -10.03 -0.20
CA THR A 133 18.65 -10.57 1.14
C THR A 133 18.46 -12.08 1.08
N ASP A 134 18.60 -12.76 2.23
CA ASP A 134 18.23 -14.18 2.30
C ASP A 134 16.70 -14.33 2.31
N MET A 135 16.11 -14.23 1.10
CA MET A 135 14.66 -14.31 0.90
C MET A 135 14.07 -15.64 1.38
N ASP A 136 14.81 -16.76 1.32
CA ASP A 136 14.35 -18.05 1.83
C ASP A 136 14.18 -17.99 3.35
N ALA A 137 15.22 -17.56 4.07
CA ALA A 137 15.18 -17.44 5.52
C ALA A 137 14.14 -16.42 6.00
N LEU A 138 14.00 -15.30 5.29
CA LEU A 138 13.00 -14.27 5.59
C LEU A 138 11.58 -14.81 5.37
N LYS A 139 11.33 -15.53 4.29
CA LYS A 139 10.04 -16.19 4.03
C LYS A 139 9.70 -17.18 5.14
N GLU A 140 10.64 -18.05 5.51
CA GLU A 140 10.46 -19.02 6.59
C GLU A 140 10.21 -18.33 7.94
N ALA A 141 10.84 -17.18 8.18
CA ALA A 141 10.65 -16.38 9.38
C ALA A 141 9.31 -15.62 9.43
N GLY A 142 8.53 -15.59 8.34
CA GLY A 142 7.19 -15.01 8.30
C GLY A 142 7.02 -13.76 7.46
N ALA A 143 7.96 -13.40 6.59
CA ALA A 143 7.76 -12.32 5.61
C ALA A 143 6.57 -12.68 4.69
N CYS A 144 5.64 -11.75 4.53
CA CYS A 144 4.45 -11.95 3.69
C CYS A 144 4.70 -11.63 2.20
N GLY A 145 5.77 -10.94 1.87
CA GLY A 145 6.22 -10.52 0.54
C GLY A 145 7.52 -9.76 0.63
N PHE A 146 8.00 -9.26 -0.50
CA PHE A 146 9.27 -8.54 -0.59
C PHE A 146 9.12 -7.21 -1.32
N THR A 147 9.82 -6.19 -0.83
CA THR A 147 9.76 -4.83 -1.38
C THR A 147 10.96 -3.99 -0.95
N ASP A 148 11.49 -3.22 -1.86
CA ASP A 148 12.40 -2.11 -1.53
C ASP A 148 11.65 -0.76 -1.57
N ASP A 149 10.37 -0.77 -1.18
CA ASP A 149 9.50 0.41 -1.26
C ASP A 149 10.16 1.71 -0.80
N GLY A 150 9.88 2.77 -1.55
CA GLY A 150 10.48 4.09 -1.45
C GLY A 150 11.82 4.21 -2.19
N ILE A 151 12.44 3.10 -2.64
CA ILE A 151 13.67 3.09 -3.43
C ILE A 151 13.52 2.10 -4.60
N PRO A 152 13.49 2.59 -5.86
CA PRO A 152 13.30 1.70 -7.00
C PRO A 152 14.54 0.81 -7.25
N LEU A 153 14.29 -0.41 -7.70
CA LEU A 153 15.34 -1.32 -8.13
C LEU A 153 15.80 -0.94 -9.56
N LEU A 154 16.89 -0.18 -9.68
CA LEU A 154 17.34 0.34 -10.98
C LEU A 154 18.04 -0.70 -11.84
N ASN A 155 18.72 -1.69 -11.25
CA ASN A 155 19.37 -2.77 -12.00
C ASN A 155 18.31 -3.80 -12.43
N ALA A 156 18.05 -3.86 -13.73
CA ALA A 156 17.03 -4.73 -14.31
C ALA A 156 17.33 -6.23 -14.13
N GLU A 157 18.61 -6.63 -14.20
CA GLU A 157 19.02 -8.03 -14.00
C GLU A 157 18.79 -8.44 -12.53
N PHE A 158 19.19 -7.60 -11.58
CA PHE A 158 18.95 -7.81 -10.17
C PHE A 158 17.45 -7.93 -9.87
N CYS A 159 16.63 -7.00 -10.38
CA CYS A 159 15.17 -7.02 -10.21
C CYS A 159 14.56 -8.30 -10.80
N PHE A 160 15.00 -8.73 -11.98
CA PHE A 160 14.52 -9.95 -12.63
C PHE A 160 14.84 -11.21 -11.80
N HIS A 161 16.07 -11.33 -11.29
CA HIS A 161 16.47 -12.47 -10.45
C HIS A 161 15.70 -12.50 -9.13
N ALA A 162 15.47 -11.34 -8.50
CA ALA A 162 14.64 -11.25 -7.31
C ALA A 162 13.18 -11.70 -7.58
N MET A 163 12.61 -11.30 -8.73
CA MET A 163 11.30 -11.78 -9.16
C MET A 163 11.27 -13.30 -9.39
N GLU A 164 12.28 -13.88 -10.07
CA GLU A 164 12.37 -15.34 -10.26
C GLU A 164 12.46 -16.09 -8.92
N LYS A 165 13.19 -15.51 -7.97
CA LYS A 165 13.31 -16.05 -6.61
C LYS A 165 11.97 -16.01 -5.87
N ALA A 166 11.29 -14.87 -5.88
CA ALA A 166 9.97 -14.69 -5.27
C ALA A 166 8.93 -15.65 -5.87
N ALA A 167 8.96 -15.85 -7.20
CA ALA A 167 8.09 -16.80 -7.88
C ALA A 167 8.30 -18.23 -7.35
N LYS A 168 9.56 -18.67 -7.17
CA LYS A 168 9.89 -19.99 -6.59
C LYS A 168 9.43 -20.13 -5.14
N LEU A 169 9.49 -19.04 -4.38
CA LEU A 169 9.03 -18.98 -2.99
C LEU A 169 7.52 -18.84 -2.86
N ASN A 170 6.81 -18.60 -3.97
CA ASN A 170 5.37 -18.31 -4.02
C ASN A 170 4.98 -17.16 -3.08
N VAL A 171 5.64 -16.02 -3.25
CA VAL A 171 5.40 -14.79 -2.51
C VAL A 171 5.38 -13.60 -3.48
N PRO A 172 4.58 -12.56 -3.22
CA PRO A 172 4.56 -11.37 -4.06
C PRO A 172 5.82 -10.51 -3.89
N VAL A 173 6.13 -9.76 -4.96
CA VAL A 173 7.06 -8.64 -4.96
C VAL A 173 6.29 -7.36 -5.21
N SER A 174 6.49 -6.34 -4.38
CA SER A 174 5.87 -5.02 -4.54
C SER A 174 6.95 -3.99 -4.88
N LEU A 175 6.71 -3.17 -5.90
CA LEU A 175 7.73 -2.29 -6.46
C LEU A 175 7.27 -0.83 -6.50
N HIS A 176 8.13 0.04 -5.94
CA HIS A 176 8.03 1.49 -6.07
C HIS A 176 8.70 1.93 -7.38
N GLU A 177 7.93 2.58 -8.25
CA GLU A 177 8.33 2.83 -9.63
C GLU A 177 8.56 4.32 -9.87
N GLU A 178 9.71 4.83 -9.47
CA GLU A 178 10.11 6.20 -9.78
C GLU A 178 11.61 6.28 -10.09
N ASP A 179 11.98 6.38 -11.38
CA ASP A 179 13.38 6.52 -11.79
C ASP A 179 13.94 7.89 -11.36
N PRO A 180 14.88 7.91 -10.38
CA PRO A 180 15.42 9.16 -9.84
C PRO A 180 16.22 9.96 -10.85
N SER A 181 16.64 9.38 -11.97
CA SER A 181 17.39 10.09 -13.01
C SER A 181 16.58 11.23 -13.66
N PHE A 182 15.25 11.10 -13.67
CA PHE A 182 14.33 12.13 -14.18
C PHE A 182 13.94 13.17 -13.13
N ILE A 183 14.13 12.90 -11.85
CA ILE A 183 13.57 13.67 -10.74
C ILE A 183 14.59 14.69 -10.20
N ARG A 184 14.12 15.92 -9.89
CA ARG A 184 14.94 16.92 -9.17
C ARG A 184 14.33 17.25 -7.80
N ASN A 185 13.01 17.44 -7.74
CA ASN A 185 12.27 17.58 -6.50
C ASN A 185 11.18 16.50 -6.50
N ASN A 186 11.34 15.47 -5.68
CA ASN A 186 10.35 14.42 -5.55
C ASN A 186 9.05 14.92 -4.90
N GLY A 187 7.97 14.20 -5.12
CA GLY A 187 6.67 14.46 -4.49
C GLY A 187 5.92 15.67 -5.04
N ILE A 188 6.40 16.26 -6.15
CA ILE A 188 5.73 17.35 -6.86
C ILE A 188 5.77 17.04 -8.35
N SER A 189 4.61 17.00 -9.00
CA SER A 189 4.50 16.74 -10.43
C SER A 189 5.25 17.80 -11.24
N HIS A 190 6.03 17.38 -12.25
CA HIS A 190 6.66 18.30 -13.18
C HIS A 190 5.64 18.79 -14.21
N GLY A 191 5.49 20.10 -14.31
CA GLY A 191 4.54 20.78 -15.19
C GLY A 191 3.96 22.02 -14.52
N LYS A 192 2.68 22.28 -14.69
CA LYS A 192 1.97 23.48 -14.23
C LYS A 192 2.30 23.90 -12.78
N VAL A 193 2.26 22.94 -11.85
CA VAL A 193 2.45 23.21 -10.42
C VAL A 193 3.93 23.47 -10.10
N SER A 194 4.84 22.65 -10.62
CA SER A 194 6.27 22.87 -10.41
C SER A 194 6.75 24.20 -11.03
N ASP A 195 6.19 24.57 -12.19
CA ASP A 195 6.49 25.85 -12.85
C ASP A 195 6.00 27.03 -11.99
N ALA A 196 4.79 26.94 -11.43
CA ALA A 196 4.26 27.95 -10.52
C ALA A 196 5.11 28.11 -9.24
N LEU A 197 5.75 27.03 -8.79
CA LEU A 197 6.67 27.02 -7.64
C LEU A 197 8.10 27.41 -8.00
N GLY A 198 8.42 27.55 -9.29
CA GLY A 198 9.78 27.86 -9.77
C GLY A 198 10.78 26.73 -9.59
N ILE A 199 10.32 25.46 -9.59
CA ILE A 199 11.15 24.27 -9.39
C ILE A 199 10.96 23.28 -10.52
N TYR A 200 11.91 22.32 -10.67
CA TYR A 200 11.74 21.17 -11.53
C TYR A 200 11.25 19.99 -10.69
N GLY A 201 10.09 19.42 -10.98
CA GLY A 201 9.46 18.36 -10.21
C GLY A 201 9.85 16.94 -10.64
N SER A 202 8.92 15.99 -10.46
CA SER A 202 9.00 14.60 -10.89
C SER A 202 8.06 14.40 -12.09
N PRO A 203 8.58 14.28 -13.33
CA PRO A 203 7.76 14.02 -14.50
C PRO A 203 7.20 12.59 -14.48
N SER A 204 6.04 12.38 -15.11
CA SER A 204 5.38 11.07 -15.15
C SER A 204 6.23 9.97 -15.79
N ILE A 205 7.12 10.32 -16.73
CA ILE A 205 8.04 9.37 -17.36
C ILE A 205 8.94 8.66 -16.34
N ALA A 206 9.21 9.25 -15.17
CA ALA A 206 9.95 8.60 -14.10
C ALA A 206 9.26 7.33 -13.62
N GLU A 207 7.94 7.36 -13.50
CA GLU A 207 7.11 6.19 -13.16
C GLU A 207 6.93 5.28 -14.38
N GLU A 208 6.50 5.84 -15.49
CA GLU A 208 6.09 5.11 -16.70
C GLU A 208 7.21 4.22 -17.26
N SER A 209 8.46 4.69 -17.22
CA SER A 209 9.61 3.93 -17.72
C SER A 209 9.93 2.69 -16.88
N LEU A 210 9.86 2.78 -15.56
CA LEU A 210 10.06 1.64 -14.68
C LEU A 210 8.88 0.68 -14.71
N VAL A 211 7.65 1.18 -14.68
CA VAL A 211 6.45 0.35 -14.85
C VAL A 211 6.50 -0.46 -16.16
N ALA A 212 6.91 0.15 -17.27
CA ALA A 212 7.05 -0.55 -18.55
C ALA A 212 8.10 -1.68 -18.47
N ARG A 213 9.26 -1.41 -17.85
CA ARG A 213 10.31 -2.39 -17.61
C ARG A 213 9.81 -3.54 -16.75
N ASP A 214 9.23 -3.24 -15.61
CA ASP A 214 8.93 -4.24 -14.58
C ASP A 214 7.70 -5.07 -14.91
N CYS A 215 6.75 -4.52 -15.63
CA CYS A 215 5.68 -5.31 -16.26
C CYS A 215 6.26 -6.36 -17.24
N MET A 216 7.30 -6.02 -18.03
CA MET A 216 7.96 -6.98 -18.90
C MET A 216 8.72 -8.04 -18.08
N LEU A 217 9.44 -7.64 -17.03
CA LEU A 217 10.14 -8.58 -16.15
C LEU A 217 9.15 -9.51 -15.44
N ALA A 218 8.03 -9.02 -14.96
CA ALA A 218 6.96 -9.82 -14.36
C ALA A 218 6.42 -10.89 -15.33
N LEU A 219 6.14 -10.48 -16.59
CA LEU A 219 5.70 -11.41 -17.65
C LEU A 219 6.70 -12.53 -17.89
N LYS A 220 7.99 -12.25 -17.80
CA LYS A 220 9.06 -13.22 -18.11
C LYS A 220 9.45 -14.10 -16.94
N SER A 221 9.46 -13.55 -15.71
CA SER A 221 9.77 -14.30 -14.49
C SER A 221 8.62 -15.18 -14.02
N GLY A 222 7.37 -14.82 -14.36
CA GLY A 222 6.16 -15.47 -13.85
C GLY A 222 5.86 -15.17 -12.38
N ALA A 223 6.53 -14.17 -11.80
CA ALA A 223 6.30 -13.71 -10.44
C ALA A 223 4.96 -12.99 -10.30
N ASP A 224 4.37 -13.06 -9.12
CA ASP A 224 3.28 -12.18 -8.71
C ASP A 224 3.87 -10.83 -8.31
N VAL A 225 3.61 -9.79 -9.12
CA VAL A 225 4.18 -8.45 -8.95
C VAL A 225 3.08 -7.44 -8.70
N VAL A 226 3.27 -6.63 -7.67
CA VAL A 226 2.41 -5.50 -7.33
C VAL A 226 3.12 -4.21 -7.74
N ILE A 227 2.53 -3.46 -8.67
CA ILE A 227 2.95 -2.10 -8.99
C ILE A 227 2.30 -1.18 -7.97
N GLN A 228 3.11 -0.60 -7.09
CA GLN A 228 2.63 0.21 -5.98
C GLN A 228 2.11 1.57 -6.46
N HIS A 229 1.15 2.13 -5.74
CA HIS A 229 0.64 3.52 -5.79
C HIS A 229 0.71 4.20 -7.17
N ILE A 230 0.15 3.59 -8.22
CA ILE A 230 0.15 4.15 -9.58
C ILE A 230 -0.41 5.58 -9.59
N SER A 231 0.32 6.50 -10.21
CA SER A 231 -0.07 7.91 -10.34
C SER A 231 -0.32 8.35 -11.78
N SER A 232 0.24 7.68 -12.79
CA SER A 232 0.13 8.03 -14.22
C SER A 232 -0.90 7.18 -14.96
N GLY A 233 -1.69 7.82 -15.84
CA GLY A 233 -2.62 7.12 -16.73
C GLY A 233 -1.93 6.18 -17.72
N ILE A 234 -0.70 6.50 -18.16
CA ILE A 234 0.09 5.61 -19.03
C ILE A 234 0.50 4.35 -18.27
N SER A 235 0.87 4.47 -16.99
CA SER A 235 1.16 3.31 -16.14
C SER A 235 -0.04 2.37 -16.02
N VAL A 236 -1.26 2.90 -15.88
CA VAL A 236 -2.50 2.09 -15.90
C VAL A 236 -2.64 1.33 -17.22
N ASP A 237 -2.39 1.98 -18.36
CA ASP A 237 -2.48 1.34 -19.69
C ASP A 237 -1.41 0.27 -19.88
N LEU A 238 -0.20 0.46 -19.35
CA LEU A 238 0.86 -0.54 -19.34
C LEU A 238 0.44 -1.77 -18.55
N VAL A 239 -0.01 -1.61 -17.30
CA VAL A 239 -0.50 -2.73 -16.47
C VAL A 239 -1.63 -3.48 -17.18
N ARG A 240 -2.61 -2.75 -17.73
CA ARG A 240 -3.73 -3.34 -18.50
C ARG A 240 -3.24 -4.19 -19.66
N THR A 241 -2.24 -3.70 -20.37
CA THR A 241 -1.65 -4.38 -21.54
C THR A 241 -0.95 -5.67 -21.13
N TYR A 242 -0.08 -5.60 -20.12
CA TYR A 242 0.67 -6.78 -19.69
C TYR A 242 -0.19 -7.83 -18.96
N LYS A 243 -1.22 -7.41 -18.22
CA LYS A 243 -2.25 -8.35 -17.70
C LYS A 243 -2.91 -9.15 -18.84
N LYS A 244 -3.28 -8.48 -19.94
CA LYS A 244 -3.83 -9.17 -21.14
C LYS A 244 -2.83 -10.11 -21.79
N MET A 245 -1.53 -9.86 -21.69
CA MET A 245 -0.48 -10.75 -22.17
C MET A 245 -0.21 -11.94 -21.23
N GLY A 246 -0.86 -11.99 -20.07
CA GLY A 246 -0.74 -13.08 -19.10
C GLY A 246 0.28 -12.85 -17.98
N ALA A 247 0.79 -11.64 -17.81
CA ALA A 247 1.60 -11.31 -16.65
C ALA A 247 0.75 -11.35 -15.36
N LYS A 248 1.31 -11.92 -14.30
CA LYS A 248 0.70 -11.93 -12.98
C LYS A 248 0.98 -10.58 -12.30
N LEU A 249 0.23 -9.58 -12.71
CA LEU A 249 0.36 -8.23 -12.22
C LEU A 249 -0.84 -7.84 -11.37
N HIS A 250 -0.56 -7.13 -10.32
CA HIS A 250 -1.50 -6.39 -9.50
C HIS A 250 -1.07 -4.93 -9.48
N ALA A 251 -2.01 -4.03 -9.25
CA ALA A 251 -1.72 -2.61 -9.17
C ALA A 251 -2.47 -1.99 -8.00
N GLU A 252 -1.81 -1.07 -7.31
CA GLU A 252 -2.38 -0.28 -6.24
C GLU A 252 -2.73 1.12 -6.73
N ALA A 253 -3.88 1.65 -6.28
CA ALA A 253 -4.17 3.08 -6.30
C ALA A 253 -4.40 3.57 -4.89
N THR A 254 -3.87 4.76 -4.57
CA THR A 254 -4.11 5.35 -3.27
C THR A 254 -5.32 6.30 -3.31
N PRO A 255 -6.01 6.48 -2.17
CA PRO A 255 -7.12 7.43 -2.08
C PRO A 255 -6.75 8.83 -2.59
N HIS A 256 -5.55 9.32 -2.29
CA HIS A 256 -5.13 10.65 -2.72
C HIS A 256 -4.91 10.73 -4.24
N HIS A 257 -4.47 9.68 -4.93
CA HIS A 257 -4.27 9.71 -6.39
C HIS A 257 -5.57 9.66 -7.19
N PHE A 258 -6.66 9.12 -6.65
CA PHE A 258 -7.95 9.16 -7.34
C PHE A 258 -8.93 10.24 -6.83
N THR A 259 -8.59 10.98 -5.77
CA THR A 259 -9.44 12.07 -5.25
C THR A 259 -8.85 13.47 -5.49
N LEU A 260 -7.52 13.61 -5.51
CA LEU A 260 -6.82 14.89 -5.63
C LEU A 260 -6.08 15.00 -6.96
N THR A 261 -5.75 16.24 -7.35
CA THR A 261 -4.84 16.53 -8.47
C THR A 261 -3.62 17.30 -7.99
N GLU A 262 -2.65 17.52 -8.88
CA GLU A 262 -1.46 18.33 -8.60
C GLU A 262 -1.76 19.72 -8.04
N ASP A 263 -2.92 20.30 -8.37
CA ASP A 263 -3.34 21.61 -7.87
C ASP A 263 -3.46 21.67 -6.34
N ALA A 264 -3.71 20.52 -5.68
CA ALA A 264 -3.76 20.42 -4.22
C ALA A 264 -2.44 20.86 -3.55
N VAL A 265 -1.31 20.76 -4.23
CA VAL A 265 -0.02 21.24 -3.73
C VAL A 265 0.00 22.76 -3.57
N LEU A 266 -0.66 23.50 -4.47
CA LEU A 266 -0.75 24.96 -4.37
C LEU A 266 -1.66 25.41 -3.22
N GLU A 267 -2.65 24.60 -2.86
CA GLU A 267 -3.60 24.89 -1.78
C GLU A 267 -3.09 24.44 -0.41
N HIS A 268 -2.51 23.22 -0.33
CA HIS A 268 -2.15 22.57 0.93
C HIS A 268 -0.63 22.46 1.15
N GLY A 269 0.19 22.92 0.21
CA GLY A 269 1.66 22.91 0.33
C GLY A 269 2.24 21.52 0.61
N THR A 270 3.07 21.46 1.63
CA THR A 270 3.76 20.21 2.00
C THR A 270 2.83 19.08 2.44
N LEU A 271 1.61 19.39 2.89
CA LEU A 271 0.60 18.37 3.24
C LEU A 271 0.09 17.60 2.02
N ALA A 272 0.19 18.18 0.82
CA ALA A 272 -0.13 17.53 -0.45
C ALA A 272 1.14 17.05 -1.21
N LYS A 273 2.30 17.05 -0.54
CA LYS A 273 3.55 16.51 -1.08
C LYS A 273 3.68 15.03 -0.73
N MET A 274 3.61 14.17 -1.73
CA MET A 274 3.70 12.71 -1.59
C MET A 274 4.41 12.08 -2.79
N ASN A 275 4.86 10.85 -2.67
CA ASN A 275 5.69 10.16 -3.64
C ASN A 275 5.10 8.78 -3.99
N PRO A 276 4.66 8.53 -5.25
CA PRO A 276 4.69 9.45 -6.40
C PRO A 276 3.79 10.68 -6.22
N PRO A 277 4.06 11.78 -6.97
CA PRO A 277 3.29 13.00 -6.78
C PRO A 277 1.86 12.88 -7.32
N LEU A 278 0.97 13.71 -6.80
CA LEU A 278 -0.34 13.96 -7.41
C LEU A 278 -0.14 14.45 -8.85
N ARG A 279 -0.93 13.92 -9.77
CA ARG A 279 -0.83 14.20 -11.20
C ARG A 279 -2.00 15.05 -11.72
N THR A 280 -2.12 15.11 -13.03
CA THR A 280 -3.16 15.86 -13.71
C THR A 280 -4.55 15.24 -13.51
N GLU A 281 -5.61 16.02 -13.80
CA GLU A 281 -6.98 15.49 -13.83
C GLU A 281 -7.14 14.32 -14.81
N LYS A 282 -6.42 14.34 -15.94
CA LYS A 282 -6.42 13.24 -16.91
C LYS A 282 -5.89 11.94 -16.28
N ASP A 283 -4.81 12.02 -15.52
CA ASP A 283 -4.24 10.85 -14.83
C ASP A 283 -5.18 10.36 -13.73
N ARG A 284 -5.75 11.27 -12.93
CA ARG A 284 -6.75 10.92 -11.91
C ARG A 284 -7.93 10.16 -12.50
N GLN A 285 -8.48 10.61 -13.64
CA GLN A 285 -9.58 9.92 -14.32
C GLN A 285 -9.16 8.55 -14.86
N ALA A 286 -7.93 8.41 -15.35
CA ALA A 286 -7.41 7.12 -15.80
C ALA A 286 -7.28 6.10 -14.64
N ILE A 287 -6.87 6.56 -13.46
CA ILE A 287 -6.83 5.73 -12.25
C ILE A 287 -8.23 5.28 -11.85
N ILE A 288 -9.22 6.20 -11.81
CA ILE A 288 -10.62 5.88 -11.53
C ILE A 288 -11.15 4.83 -12.52
N GLN A 289 -10.86 5.01 -13.81
CA GLN A 289 -11.24 4.04 -14.85
C GLN A 289 -10.53 2.70 -14.64
N GLY A 290 -9.25 2.69 -14.24
CA GLY A 290 -8.49 1.49 -13.93
C GLY A 290 -9.07 0.71 -12.74
N LEU A 291 -9.57 1.40 -11.72
CA LEU A 291 -10.32 0.78 -10.61
C LEU A 291 -11.66 0.21 -11.10
N ALA A 292 -12.38 0.94 -11.94
CA ALA A 292 -13.70 0.53 -12.42
C ALA A 292 -13.65 -0.70 -13.36
N ASP A 293 -12.60 -0.82 -14.18
CA ASP A 293 -12.46 -1.93 -15.12
C ASP A 293 -11.61 -3.12 -14.59
N GLY A 294 -11.14 -3.04 -13.33
CA GLY A 294 -10.35 -4.10 -12.70
C GLY A 294 -8.89 -4.17 -13.15
N THR A 295 -8.39 -3.16 -13.86
CA THR A 295 -6.95 -3.05 -14.15
C THR A 295 -6.17 -2.81 -12.87
N ILE A 296 -6.68 -1.96 -11.99
CA ILE A 296 -6.18 -1.72 -10.64
C ILE A 296 -7.01 -2.58 -9.68
N ASP A 297 -6.36 -3.46 -8.95
CA ASP A 297 -7.00 -4.46 -8.09
C ASP A 297 -7.13 -4.01 -6.64
N LEU A 298 -6.26 -3.12 -6.21
CA LEU A 298 -6.05 -2.79 -4.81
C LEU A 298 -6.21 -1.29 -4.58
N ILE A 299 -6.89 -0.95 -3.48
CA ILE A 299 -6.81 0.39 -2.89
C ILE A 299 -5.95 0.24 -1.65
N ALA A 300 -4.78 0.87 -1.68
CA ALA A 300 -3.83 0.90 -0.57
C ALA A 300 -3.56 2.36 -0.20
N THR A 301 -3.38 2.66 1.08
CA THR A 301 -3.31 4.07 1.49
C THR A 301 -1.96 4.72 1.28
N ASP A 302 -0.89 3.93 1.26
CA ASP A 302 0.48 4.44 1.41
C ASP A 302 0.55 5.38 2.63
N HIS A 303 -0.02 4.93 3.75
CA HIS A 303 0.03 5.68 5.01
C HIS A 303 1.49 5.93 5.39
N ALA A 304 1.95 7.17 5.16
CA ALA A 304 3.35 7.56 5.29
C ALA A 304 3.52 8.79 6.20
N PRO A 305 3.36 8.63 7.52
CA PRO A 305 3.35 9.72 8.48
C PRO A 305 4.74 10.37 8.60
N HIS A 306 4.71 11.70 8.82
CA HIS A 306 5.86 12.53 9.14
C HIS A 306 5.50 13.49 10.28
N SER A 307 6.51 13.95 11.03
CA SER A 307 6.27 14.88 12.13
C SER A 307 5.79 16.25 11.61
N LYS A 308 5.14 17.02 12.50
CA LYS A 308 4.71 18.38 12.18
C LYS A 308 5.87 19.28 11.79
N GLU A 309 7.00 19.12 12.47
CA GLU A 309 8.24 19.86 12.24
C GLU A 309 8.83 19.52 10.86
N GLU A 310 8.77 18.26 10.45
CA GLU A 310 9.22 17.85 9.11
C GLU A 310 8.33 18.41 8.01
N LYS A 311 7.01 18.37 8.20
CA LYS A 311 6.05 18.90 7.21
C LYS A 311 5.99 20.44 7.21
N ALA A 312 6.49 21.12 8.24
CA ALA A 312 6.59 22.60 8.30
C ALA A 312 7.80 23.17 7.55
N LYS A 313 8.71 22.34 7.05
CA LYS A 313 9.87 22.77 6.26
C LYS A 313 9.45 23.34 4.91
N PRO A 314 10.34 24.09 4.20
CA PRO A 314 10.11 24.49 2.83
C PRO A 314 9.74 23.30 1.93
N ILE A 315 8.94 23.55 0.89
CA ILE A 315 8.39 22.46 0.03
C ILE A 315 9.47 21.58 -0.61
N THR A 316 10.64 22.13 -0.87
CA THR A 316 11.79 21.39 -1.43
C THR A 316 12.53 20.52 -0.41
N GLU A 317 12.35 20.79 0.90
CA GLU A 317 13.04 20.09 1.99
C GLU A 317 12.11 19.16 2.78
N ALA A 318 10.81 19.46 2.81
CA ALA A 318 9.84 18.64 3.50
C ALA A 318 9.79 17.24 2.89
N PRO A 319 9.74 16.18 3.70
CA PRO A 319 9.59 14.82 3.20
C PRO A 319 8.24 14.62 2.52
N SER A 320 8.21 13.73 1.52
CA SER A 320 6.99 13.27 0.87
C SER A 320 6.29 12.23 1.73
N GLY A 321 4.96 12.28 1.77
CA GLY A 321 4.11 11.34 2.48
C GLY A 321 2.86 12.01 3.04
N ILE A 322 1.79 11.22 3.10
CA ILE A 322 0.47 11.60 3.62
C ILE A 322 -0.04 10.53 4.56
N ILE A 323 -0.88 10.89 5.53
CA ILE A 323 -1.60 9.91 6.36
C ILE A 323 -2.84 9.42 5.62
N GLY A 324 -3.15 8.12 5.71
CA GLY A 324 -4.24 7.49 4.94
C GLY A 324 -5.15 6.58 5.76
N LEU A 325 -4.80 6.30 7.02
CA LEU A 325 -5.55 5.41 7.92
C LEU A 325 -6.57 6.15 8.77
#